data_3f3d0a8417144f174502ec15eaf677e6
#
_entry.id   3f3d0a8417144f174502ec15eaf677e6
#
_cell.length_a   1.000
_cell.length_b   1.000
_cell.length_c   1.000
_cell.angle_alpha   90.00
_cell.angle_beta   90.00
_cell.angle_gamma   90.00
#
_symmetry.space_group_name_H-M   'P 1'
#
loop_
_entity.id
_entity.type
_entity.pdbx_description
1 polymer ?
#
loop_
_entity_poly.entity_id
_entity_poly.type
_entity_poly.pdbx_seq_one_letter_code
_entity_poly.pdbx_strand_id
1 'polypeptide(L)'
;MEHRIIIENQLTLFAKKMREDERSPGTIENYVRHVRAFAAWMGGNPATKETAAAWKEHLLSRKYSPGTINGMLVSLNRFFDFLGWQECKVKPLRIQRRLFREDSKELTREEYQRLLAAARALGRERLELLMETICATGIRVSEVKYITVEALACGKVEISLKGKIRTILIPGKLCKKLKKYAKKKRTVSGEIFI
;
A
#
# COMPACT_ATOMS: atom_id res chain seq x y z
N MET A 1 16.58 -22.60 -29.01
CA MET A 1 16.34 -21.81 -27.76
C MET A 1 14.87 -21.50 -27.70
N GLU A 2 14.15 -22.00 -26.69
CA GLU A 2 12.74 -21.65 -26.52
C GLU A 2 12.60 -20.15 -26.34
N HIS A 3 11.78 -19.54 -27.18
CA HIS A 3 11.46 -18.12 -27.08
C HIS A 3 10.59 -17.88 -25.82
N ARG A 4 11.21 -17.47 -24.71
CA ARG A 4 10.53 -17.18 -23.43
C ARG A 4 9.83 -15.83 -23.49
N ILE A 5 8.80 -15.74 -24.30
CA ILE A 5 7.95 -14.52 -24.40
C ILE A 5 6.89 -14.59 -23.30
N ILE A 6 6.72 -13.50 -22.57
CA ILE A 6 5.65 -13.37 -21.56
C ILE A 6 4.35 -13.00 -22.26
N ILE A 7 3.33 -13.84 -22.13
CA ILE A 7 1.99 -13.65 -22.70
C ILE A 7 0.93 -13.51 -21.60
N GLU A 8 -0.19 -12.86 -21.91
CA GLU A 8 -1.25 -12.57 -20.94
C GLU A 8 -1.87 -13.84 -20.32
N ASN A 9 -1.93 -14.94 -21.07
CA ASN A 9 -2.41 -16.23 -20.55
C ASN A 9 -1.54 -16.73 -19.37
N GLN A 10 -0.23 -16.56 -19.44
CA GLN A 10 0.69 -16.94 -18.33
C GLN A 10 0.44 -16.09 -17.08
N LEU A 11 0.15 -14.80 -17.24
CA LEU A 11 -0.21 -13.91 -16.13
C LEU A 11 -1.54 -14.34 -15.46
N THR A 12 -2.51 -14.74 -16.27
CA THR A 12 -3.79 -15.26 -15.78
C THR A 12 -3.62 -16.56 -14.99
N LEU A 13 -2.83 -17.50 -15.51
CA LEU A 13 -2.50 -18.76 -14.84
C LEU A 13 -1.68 -18.54 -13.56
N PHE A 14 -0.73 -17.59 -13.58
CA PHE A 14 0.02 -17.20 -12.40
C PHE A 14 -0.88 -16.60 -11.32
N ALA A 15 -1.81 -15.72 -11.69
CA ALA A 15 -2.79 -15.18 -10.75
C ALA A 15 -3.70 -16.27 -10.15
N LYS A 16 -4.10 -17.27 -10.95
CA LYS A 16 -4.85 -18.43 -10.48
C LYS A 16 -4.02 -19.23 -9.46
N LYS A 17 -2.77 -19.57 -9.79
CA LYS A 17 -1.86 -20.29 -8.88
C LYS A 17 -1.67 -19.55 -7.56
N MET A 18 -1.52 -18.22 -7.60
CA MET A 18 -1.40 -17.42 -6.38
C MET A 18 -2.67 -17.42 -5.52
N ARG A 19 -3.86 -17.57 -6.11
CA ARG A 19 -5.12 -17.75 -5.35
C ARG A 19 -5.16 -19.13 -4.69
N GLU A 20 -4.74 -20.17 -5.39
CA GLU A 20 -4.60 -21.53 -4.84
C GLU A 20 -3.60 -21.56 -3.68
N ASP A 21 -2.51 -20.76 -3.77
CA ASP A 21 -1.52 -20.55 -2.71
C ASP A 21 -2.05 -19.58 -1.59
N GLU A 22 -3.34 -19.28 -1.54
CA GLU A 22 -4.03 -18.45 -0.53
C GLU A 22 -3.46 -17.02 -0.38
N ARG A 23 -2.90 -16.45 -1.46
CA ARG A 23 -2.40 -15.07 -1.43
C ARG A 23 -3.56 -14.06 -1.44
N SER A 24 -3.39 -12.96 -0.68
CA SER A 24 -4.42 -11.91 -0.64
C SER A 24 -4.61 -11.25 -2.01
N PRO A 25 -5.86 -10.79 -2.35
CA PRO A 25 -6.14 -10.15 -3.64
C PRO A 25 -5.18 -9.01 -3.99
N GLY A 26 -4.88 -8.11 -3.04
CA GLY A 26 -3.93 -7.01 -3.25
C GLY A 26 -2.49 -7.47 -3.49
N THR A 27 -2.07 -8.63 -2.92
CA THR A 27 -0.78 -9.23 -3.24
C THR A 27 -0.76 -9.73 -4.69
N ILE A 28 -1.80 -10.44 -5.12
CA ILE A 28 -1.92 -10.98 -6.47
C ILE A 28 -1.89 -9.84 -7.49
N GLU A 29 -2.70 -8.81 -7.29
CA GLU A 29 -2.76 -7.64 -8.16
C GLU A 29 -1.39 -6.95 -8.30
N ASN A 30 -0.68 -6.74 -7.18
CA ASN A 30 0.66 -6.15 -7.21
C ASN A 30 1.65 -7.00 -7.99
N TYR A 31 1.66 -8.31 -7.80
CA TYR A 31 2.57 -9.22 -8.51
C TYR A 31 2.29 -9.19 -10.01
N VAL A 32 1.03 -9.35 -10.42
CA VAL A 32 0.63 -9.31 -11.84
C VAL A 32 0.98 -7.96 -12.47
N ARG A 33 0.72 -6.85 -11.78
CA ARG A 33 1.07 -5.50 -12.25
C ARG A 33 2.58 -5.34 -12.46
N HIS A 34 3.41 -5.84 -11.55
CA HIS A 34 4.87 -5.77 -11.68
C HIS A 34 5.38 -6.60 -12.87
N VAL A 35 4.87 -7.81 -13.06
CA VAL A 35 5.26 -8.66 -14.19
C VAL A 35 4.77 -8.06 -15.51
N ARG A 36 3.56 -7.51 -15.55
CA ARG A 36 3.03 -6.82 -16.73
C ARG A 36 3.88 -5.60 -17.10
N ALA A 37 4.36 -4.82 -16.12
CA ALA A 37 5.25 -3.69 -16.36
C ALA A 37 6.58 -4.14 -16.97
N PHE A 38 7.15 -5.27 -16.52
CA PHE A 38 8.35 -5.86 -17.11
C PHE A 38 8.09 -6.34 -18.55
N ALA A 39 7.00 -7.07 -18.79
CA ALA A 39 6.63 -7.56 -20.13
C ALA A 39 6.43 -6.41 -21.13
N ALA A 40 5.76 -5.33 -20.70
CA ALA A 40 5.57 -4.13 -21.52
C ALA A 40 6.91 -3.45 -21.83
N TRP A 41 7.84 -3.36 -20.86
CA TRP A 41 9.17 -2.80 -21.09
C TRP A 41 10.01 -3.64 -22.05
N MET A 42 9.90 -4.97 -22.00
CA MET A 42 10.61 -5.87 -22.92
C MET A 42 10.14 -5.75 -24.38
N GLY A 43 8.92 -5.26 -24.63
CA GLY A 43 8.41 -5.06 -25.99
C GLY A 43 8.35 -6.33 -26.85
N GLY A 44 8.09 -7.49 -26.23
CA GLY A 44 8.01 -8.79 -26.92
C GLY A 44 9.36 -9.51 -27.07
N ASN A 45 10.46 -8.94 -26.59
CA ASN A 45 11.74 -9.65 -26.54
C ASN A 45 11.69 -10.83 -25.54
N PRO A 46 12.54 -11.87 -25.71
CA PRO A 46 12.56 -13.00 -24.80
C PRO A 46 13.09 -12.62 -23.42
N ALA A 47 12.53 -13.25 -22.39
CA ALA A 47 13.01 -13.13 -21.02
C ALA A 47 14.29 -13.95 -20.84
N THR A 48 15.36 -13.26 -20.48
CA THR A 48 16.67 -13.86 -20.12
C THR A 48 17.16 -13.23 -18.82
N LYS A 49 18.25 -13.74 -18.29
CA LYS A 49 18.92 -13.14 -17.13
C LYS A 49 19.40 -11.73 -17.42
N GLU A 50 19.90 -11.51 -18.64
CA GLU A 50 20.40 -10.23 -19.12
C GLU A 50 19.27 -9.20 -19.22
N THR A 51 18.09 -9.57 -19.79
CA THR A 51 16.94 -8.69 -19.87
C THR A 51 16.38 -8.37 -18.47
N ALA A 52 16.37 -9.34 -17.55
CA ALA A 52 15.95 -9.09 -16.17
C ALA A 52 16.94 -8.20 -15.40
N ALA A 53 18.25 -8.33 -15.67
CA ALA A 53 19.27 -7.43 -15.12
C ALA A 53 19.15 -6.01 -15.71
N ALA A 54 18.96 -5.90 -17.02
CA ALA A 54 18.71 -4.60 -17.69
C ALA A 54 17.44 -3.89 -17.16
N TRP A 55 16.38 -4.66 -16.87
CA TRP A 55 15.20 -4.14 -16.18
C TRP A 55 15.53 -3.51 -14.83
N LYS A 56 16.35 -4.18 -14.03
CA LYS A 56 16.81 -3.66 -12.73
C LYS A 56 17.56 -2.34 -12.89
N GLU A 57 18.47 -2.23 -13.85
CA GLU A 57 19.18 -0.99 -14.16
C GLU A 57 18.24 0.11 -14.68
N HIS A 58 17.25 -0.25 -15.49
CA HIS A 58 16.19 0.66 -15.92
C HIS A 58 15.42 1.23 -14.72
N LEU A 59 15.02 0.40 -13.76
CA LEU A 59 14.33 0.86 -12.56
C LEU A 59 15.20 1.80 -11.70
N LEU A 60 16.51 1.53 -11.62
CA LEU A 60 17.47 2.41 -10.94
C LEU A 60 17.58 3.78 -11.65
N SER A 61 17.68 3.79 -12.97
CA SER A 61 17.74 5.03 -13.76
C SER A 61 16.47 5.89 -13.63
N ARG A 62 15.31 5.24 -13.43
CA ARG A 62 14.02 5.89 -13.15
C ARG A 62 13.90 6.38 -11.71
N LYS A 63 14.95 6.27 -10.89
CA LYS A 63 15.02 6.72 -9.49
C LYS A 63 13.94 6.10 -8.57
N TYR A 64 13.50 4.88 -8.86
CA TYR A 64 12.65 4.16 -7.92
C TYR A 64 13.39 3.87 -6.61
N SER A 65 12.67 3.86 -5.49
CA SER A 65 13.28 3.49 -4.20
C SER A 65 13.78 2.04 -4.23
N PRO A 66 14.89 1.72 -3.56
CA PRO A 66 15.40 0.34 -3.49
C PRO A 66 14.37 -0.68 -3.01
N GLY A 67 13.48 -0.28 -2.09
CA GLY A 67 12.36 -1.12 -1.62
C GLY A 67 11.35 -1.43 -2.72
N THR A 68 11.00 -0.43 -3.55
CA THR A 68 10.11 -0.59 -4.70
C THR A 68 10.73 -1.51 -5.74
N ILE A 69 12.01 -1.28 -6.08
CA ILE A 69 12.75 -2.14 -7.04
C ILE A 69 12.76 -3.59 -6.54
N ASN A 70 13.09 -3.82 -5.27
CA ASN A 70 13.10 -5.17 -4.71
C ASN A 70 11.72 -5.82 -4.73
N GLY A 71 10.65 -5.06 -4.47
CA GLY A 71 9.28 -5.56 -4.60
C GLY A 71 8.96 -6.02 -6.03
N MET A 72 9.38 -5.26 -7.03
CA MET A 72 9.20 -5.62 -8.45
C MET A 72 10.02 -6.85 -8.84
N LEU A 73 11.29 -6.92 -8.42
CA LEU A 73 12.17 -8.06 -8.70
C LEU A 73 11.69 -9.33 -8.00
N VAL A 74 11.19 -9.26 -6.77
CA VAL A 74 10.61 -10.41 -6.06
C VAL A 74 9.38 -10.94 -6.80
N SER A 75 8.51 -10.04 -7.29
CA SER A 75 7.34 -10.43 -8.08
C SER A 75 7.77 -11.14 -9.39
N LEU A 76 8.77 -10.60 -10.08
CA LEU A 76 9.31 -11.15 -11.31
C LEU A 76 9.97 -12.52 -11.07
N ASN A 77 10.83 -12.64 -10.06
CA ASN A 77 11.45 -13.90 -9.71
C ASN A 77 10.42 -14.99 -9.35
N ARG A 78 9.34 -14.63 -8.64
CA ARG A 78 8.25 -15.55 -8.33
C ARG A 78 7.50 -16.02 -9.58
N PHE A 79 7.35 -15.13 -10.57
CA PHE A 79 6.78 -15.48 -11.86
C PHE A 79 7.69 -16.41 -12.65
N PHE A 80 9.01 -16.18 -12.65
CA PHE A 80 9.99 -17.08 -13.25
C PHE A 80 10.01 -18.45 -12.57
N ASP A 81 9.87 -18.51 -11.24
CA ASP A 81 9.69 -19.77 -10.51
C ASP A 81 8.45 -20.54 -11.00
N PHE A 82 7.33 -19.83 -11.18
CA PHE A 82 6.09 -20.42 -11.69
C PHE A 82 6.24 -21.01 -13.11
N LEU A 83 7.01 -20.34 -13.97
CA LEU A 83 7.25 -20.80 -15.34
C LEU A 83 8.44 -21.80 -15.46
N GLY A 84 9.14 -22.10 -14.37
CA GLY A 84 10.33 -22.93 -14.39
C GLY A 84 11.58 -22.23 -14.97
N TRP A 85 11.56 -20.90 -15.14
CA TRP A 85 12.66 -20.13 -15.74
C TRP A 85 13.68 -19.67 -14.68
N GLN A 86 14.26 -20.61 -13.97
CA GLN A 86 15.14 -20.35 -12.81
C GLN A 86 16.37 -19.50 -13.16
N GLU A 87 16.93 -19.70 -14.34
CA GLU A 87 18.11 -19.01 -14.85
C GLU A 87 17.86 -17.53 -15.18
N CYS A 88 16.58 -17.12 -15.39
CA CYS A 88 16.22 -15.72 -15.63
C CYS A 88 16.20 -14.88 -14.34
N LYS A 89 16.28 -15.50 -13.17
CA LYS A 89 16.17 -14.82 -11.88
C LYS A 89 17.35 -13.89 -11.61
N VAL A 90 17.05 -12.75 -10.99
CA VAL A 90 18.04 -11.74 -10.60
C VAL A 90 18.02 -11.50 -9.09
N LYS A 91 19.20 -11.19 -8.53
CA LYS A 91 19.31 -10.87 -7.11
C LYS A 91 18.72 -9.50 -6.82
N PRO A 92 17.89 -9.35 -5.76
CA PRO A 92 17.47 -8.06 -5.26
C PRO A 92 18.63 -7.17 -4.86
N LEU A 93 18.39 -5.86 -4.78
CA LEU A 93 19.36 -4.89 -4.25
C LEU A 93 19.61 -5.17 -2.78
N ARG A 94 20.87 -5.07 -2.36
CA ARG A 94 21.20 -5.04 -0.93
C ARG A 94 20.75 -3.69 -0.36
N ILE A 95 19.82 -3.72 0.60
CA ILE A 95 19.34 -2.52 1.29
C ILE A 95 19.99 -2.48 2.66
N GLN A 96 20.86 -1.50 2.87
CA GLN A 96 21.34 -1.18 4.19
C GLN A 96 20.26 -0.37 4.92
N ARG A 97 19.67 -0.94 5.96
CA ARG A 97 18.68 -0.23 6.77
C ARG A 97 19.42 0.84 7.60
N ARG A 98 19.08 2.10 7.39
CA ARG A 98 19.48 3.16 8.30
C ARG A 98 18.73 2.97 9.62
N LEU A 99 19.47 2.95 10.72
CA LEU A 99 18.91 2.81 12.08
C LEU A 99 18.08 4.05 12.47
N PHE A 100 18.48 5.22 11.97
CA PHE A 100 17.81 6.49 12.23
C PHE A 100 17.12 6.99 10.96
N ARG A 101 15.89 7.49 11.12
CA ARG A 101 15.17 8.19 10.05
C ARG A 101 15.78 9.58 9.85
N GLU A 102 15.64 10.12 8.64
CA GLU A 102 15.94 11.52 8.36
C GLU A 102 14.79 12.37 8.93
N ASP A 103 15.06 13.21 9.92
CA ASP A 103 14.07 14.08 10.57
C ASP A 103 13.35 14.99 9.55
N SER A 104 14.04 15.37 8.45
CA SER A 104 13.49 16.16 7.35
C SER A 104 12.29 15.53 6.63
N LYS A 105 12.03 14.24 6.84
CA LYS A 105 10.89 13.50 6.27
C LYS A 105 9.73 13.31 7.24
N GLU A 106 9.87 13.81 8.45
CA GLU A 106 8.82 13.74 9.47
C GLU A 106 8.07 15.07 9.53
N LEU A 107 6.76 14.99 9.68
CA LEU A 107 5.91 16.17 9.83
C LEU A 107 6.11 16.76 11.22
N THR A 108 6.57 18.01 11.30
CA THR A 108 6.69 18.72 12.57
C THR A 108 5.30 19.08 13.14
N ARG A 109 5.25 19.40 14.42
CA ARG A 109 4.02 19.85 15.07
C ARG A 109 3.48 21.12 14.43
N GLU A 110 4.34 22.05 14.07
CA GLU A 110 4.00 23.32 13.44
C GLU A 110 3.43 23.11 12.03
N GLU A 111 4.02 22.23 11.26
CA GLU A 111 3.51 21.85 9.92
C GLU A 111 2.15 21.17 10.01
N TYR A 112 1.98 20.27 10.97
CA TYR A 112 0.69 19.64 11.22
C TYR A 112 -0.39 20.67 11.57
N GLN A 113 -0.09 21.62 12.45
CA GLN A 113 -1.03 22.69 12.80
C GLN A 113 -1.39 23.58 11.61
N ARG A 114 -0.40 23.90 10.75
CA ARG A 114 -0.64 24.64 9.49
C ARG A 114 -1.57 23.88 8.55
N LEU A 115 -1.39 22.55 8.42
CA LEU A 115 -2.28 21.71 7.59
C LEU A 115 -3.73 21.73 8.11
N LEU A 116 -3.93 21.61 9.41
CA LEU A 116 -5.26 21.68 10.02
C LEU A 116 -5.90 23.07 9.81
N ALA A 117 -5.12 24.15 10.02
CA ALA A 117 -5.58 25.51 9.82
C ALA A 117 -5.98 25.77 8.35
N ALA A 118 -5.18 25.28 7.39
CA ALA A 118 -5.48 25.38 5.97
C ALA A 118 -6.77 24.63 5.61
N ALA A 119 -6.94 23.39 6.09
CA ALA A 119 -8.15 22.62 5.85
C ALA A 119 -9.40 23.33 6.40
N ARG A 120 -9.28 23.95 7.58
CA ARG A 120 -10.35 24.74 8.22
C ARG A 120 -10.67 26.00 7.42
N ALA A 121 -9.66 26.76 7.00
CA ALA A 121 -9.83 27.98 6.20
C ALA A 121 -10.53 27.69 4.86
N LEU A 122 -10.25 26.54 4.26
CA LEU A 122 -10.90 26.05 3.04
C LEU A 122 -12.29 25.43 3.26
N GLY A 123 -12.82 25.44 4.48
CA GLY A 123 -14.11 24.82 4.82
C GLY A 123 -14.13 23.29 4.69
N ARG A 124 -12.96 22.64 4.61
CA ARG A 124 -12.83 21.18 4.41
C ARG A 124 -12.85 20.44 5.75
N GLU A 125 -13.93 20.56 6.50
CA GLU A 125 -14.12 19.97 7.83
C GLU A 125 -13.85 18.44 7.84
N ARG A 126 -14.28 17.72 6.80
CA ARG A 126 -13.99 16.28 6.66
C ARG A 126 -12.50 15.99 6.65
N LEU A 127 -11.73 16.76 5.88
CA LEU A 127 -10.28 16.59 5.77
C LEU A 127 -9.57 16.93 7.08
N GLU A 128 -9.98 18.00 7.75
CA GLU A 128 -9.46 18.38 9.07
C GLU A 128 -9.63 17.23 10.08
N LEU A 129 -10.88 16.73 10.22
CA LEU A 129 -11.19 15.65 11.15
C LEU A 129 -10.51 14.32 10.79
N LEU A 130 -10.33 14.04 9.50
CA LEU A 130 -9.60 12.87 9.04
C LEU A 130 -8.13 12.93 9.45
N MET A 131 -7.45 14.06 9.24
CA MET A 131 -6.07 14.28 9.67
C MET A 131 -5.94 14.18 11.20
N GLU A 132 -6.85 14.81 11.95
CA GLU A 132 -6.89 14.69 13.42
C GLU A 132 -7.06 13.22 13.85
N THR A 133 -7.91 12.46 13.18
CA THR A 133 -8.17 11.06 13.51
C THR A 133 -6.93 10.21 13.28
N ILE A 134 -6.29 10.34 12.12
CA ILE A 134 -5.08 9.58 11.77
C ILE A 134 -3.94 9.91 12.76
N CYS A 135 -3.70 11.19 13.04
CA CYS A 135 -2.62 11.61 13.92
C CYS A 135 -2.85 11.22 15.39
N ALA A 136 -4.09 11.33 15.87
CA ALA A 136 -4.41 11.05 17.28
C ALA A 136 -4.50 9.55 17.60
N THR A 137 -4.80 8.71 16.60
CA THR A 137 -5.06 7.27 16.81
C THR A 137 -4.01 6.36 16.19
N GLY A 138 -3.20 6.84 15.27
CA GLY A 138 -2.28 6.01 14.48
C GLY A 138 -2.99 5.01 13.56
N ILE A 139 -4.28 5.25 13.25
CA ILE A 139 -5.05 4.39 12.33
C ILE A 139 -4.51 4.54 10.91
N ARG A 140 -4.41 3.44 10.15
CA ARG A 140 -4.02 3.50 8.74
C ARG A 140 -5.14 4.07 7.89
N VAL A 141 -4.80 4.77 6.80
CA VAL A 141 -5.80 5.35 5.88
C VAL A 141 -6.81 4.30 5.40
N SER A 142 -6.36 3.09 5.07
CA SER A 142 -7.24 1.98 4.65
C SER A 142 -8.15 1.44 5.77
N GLU A 143 -7.86 1.78 7.02
CA GLU A 143 -8.61 1.34 8.20
C GLU A 143 -9.59 2.41 8.70
N VAL A 144 -9.55 3.62 8.13
CA VAL A 144 -10.43 4.75 8.53
C VAL A 144 -11.91 4.38 8.43
N LYS A 145 -12.29 3.51 7.54
CA LYS A 145 -13.64 2.96 7.41
C LYS A 145 -14.18 2.29 8.68
N TYR A 146 -13.32 1.85 9.58
CA TYR A 146 -13.72 1.28 10.87
C TYR A 146 -14.04 2.36 11.93
N ILE A 147 -13.81 3.66 11.64
CA ILE A 147 -14.29 4.77 12.47
C ILE A 147 -15.77 4.97 12.17
N THR A 148 -16.61 4.24 12.87
CA THR A 148 -18.07 4.25 12.71
C THR A 148 -18.75 4.98 13.87
N VAL A 149 -20.03 5.26 13.72
CA VAL A 149 -20.87 5.85 14.79
C VAL A 149 -20.85 4.95 16.03
N GLU A 150 -20.91 3.64 15.84
CA GLU A 150 -20.90 2.63 16.89
C GLU A 150 -19.54 2.61 17.61
N ALA A 151 -18.44 2.69 16.85
CA ALA A 151 -17.10 2.78 17.41
C ALA A 151 -16.91 4.03 18.27
N LEU A 152 -17.51 5.17 17.88
CA LEU A 152 -17.51 6.37 18.69
C LEU A 152 -18.34 6.22 19.98
N ALA A 153 -19.39 5.42 20.00
CA ALA A 153 -20.13 5.14 21.22
C ALA A 153 -19.26 4.40 22.23
N CYS A 154 -18.50 3.40 21.76
CA CYS A 154 -17.58 2.59 22.57
C CYS A 154 -16.25 3.28 22.89
N GLY A 155 -15.87 4.34 22.18
CA GLY A 155 -14.60 5.03 22.33
C GLY A 155 -13.38 4.23 21.85
N LYS A 156 -13.59 3.13 21.13
CA LYS A 156 -12.55 2.24 20.58
C LYS A 156 -12.96 1.63 19.25
N VAL A 157 -11.98 1.23 18.47
CA VAL A 157 -12.14 0.47 17.22
C VAL A 157 -11.37 -0.83 17.34
N GLU A 158 -11.98 -1.94 16.98
CA GLU A 158 -11.32 -3.23 16.86
C GLU A 158 -11.18 -3.59 15.39
N ILE A 159 -9.93 -3.80 14.95
CA ILE A 159 -9.59 -4.11 13.56
C ILE A 159 -8.99 -5.50 13.52
N SER A 160 -9.67 -6.42 12.85
CA SER A 160 -9.16 -7.76 12.58
C SER A 160 -8.68 -7.84 11.13
N LEU A 161 -7.36 -7.95 10.94
CA LEU A 161 -6.74 -8.09 9.62
C LEU A 161 -5.67 -9.18 9.65
N LYS A 162 -5.76 -10.12 8.72
CA LYS A 162 -4.78 -11.22 8.55
C LYS A 162 -4.53 -12.00 9.86
N GLY A 163 -5.59 -12.32 10.60
CA GLY A 163 -5.51 -13.07 11.87
C GLY A 163 -4.95 -12.28 13.06
N LYS A 164 -4.69 -10.97 12.90
CA LYS A 164 -4.26 -10.08 13.99
C LYS A 164 -5.37 -9.13 14.36
N ILE A 165 -5.70 -9.08 15.65
CA ILE A 165 -6.65 -8.12 16.21
C ILE A 165 -5.86 -6.96 16.80
N ARG A 166 -6.26 -5.73 16.46
CA ARG A 166 -5.69 -4.50 17.00
C ARG A 166 -6.82 -3.60 17.48
N THR A 167 -6.76 -3.22 18.76
CA THR A 167 -7.65 -2.24 19.36
C THR A 167 -7.03 -0.86 19.28
N ILE A 168 -7.77 0.11 18.78
CA ILE A 168 -7.38 1.52 18.67
C ILE A 168 -8.33 2.32 19.56
N LEU A 169 -7.77 3.06 20.53
CA LEU A 169 -8.54 3.95 21.38
C LEU A 169 -8.76 5.28 20.68
N ILE A 170 -9.97 5.83 20.80
CA ILE A 170 -10.32 7.15 20.26
C ILE A 170 -10.30 8.14 21.41
N PRO A 171 -9.40 9.15 21.41
CA PRO A 171 -9.37 10.16 22.47
C PRO A 171 -10.71 10.87 22.65
N GLY A 172 -11.14 11.08 23.89
CA GLY A 172 -12.49 11.61 24.19
C GLY A 172 -12.79 12.97 23.55
N LYS A 173 -11.79 13.85 23.42
CA LYS A 173 -11.95 15.13 22.69
C LYS A 173 -12.24 14.92 21.21
N LEU A 174 -11.53 14.00 20.56
CA LEU A 174 -11.75 13.64 19.16
C LEU A 174 -13.11 12.96 18.98
N CYS A 175 -13.46 12.05 19.86
CA CYS A 175 -14.76 11.36 19.86
C CYS A 175 -15.93 12.36 19.87
N LYS A 176 -15.86 13.41 20.71
CA LYS A 176 -16.88 14.50 20.76
C LYS A 176 -16.98 15.26 19.43
N LYS A 177 -15.82 15.60 18.81
CA LYS A 177 -15.78 16.26 17.49
C LYS A 177 -16.43 15.39 16.40
N LEU A 178 -16.06 14.12 16.34
CA LEU A 178 -16.55 13.16 15.35
C LEU A 178 -18.06 12.90 15.52
N LYS A 179 -18.56 12.78 16.75
CA LYS A 179 -20.02 12.69 17.03
C LYS A 179 -20.77 13.91 16.54
N LYS A 180 -20.24 15.14 16.77
CA LYS A 180 -20.82 16.37 16.26
C LYS A 180 -20.86 16.39 14.73
N TYR A 181 -19.77 15.98 14.09
CA TYR A 181 -19.68 15.88 12.64
C TYR A 181 -20.68 14.87 12.06
N ALA A 182 -20.75 13.65 12.62
CA ALA A 182 -21.71 12.63 12.21
C ALA A 182 -23.16 13.14 12.31
N LYS A 183 -23.51 13.80 13.43
CA LYS A 183 -24.82 14.43 13.60
C LYS A 183 -25.11 15.50 12.53
N LYS A 184 -24.14 16.36 12.23
CA LYS A 184 -24.25 17.39 11.18
C LYS A 184 -24.49 16.79 9.80
N LYS A 185 -23.83 15.63 9.52
CA LYS A 185 -23.98 14.87 8.28
C LYS A 185 -25.18 13.93 8.26
N ARG A 186 -25.96 13.88 9.34
CA ARG A 186 -27.11 12.96 9.54
C ARG A 186 -26.70 11.49 9.39
N THR A 187 -25.44 11.15 9.71
CA THR A 187 -24.97 9.76 9.74
C THR A 187 -25.39 9.15 11.06
N VAL A 188 -26.35 8.23 11.03
CA VAL A 188 -26.92 7.58 12.22
C VAL A 188 -26.24 6.25 12.55
N SER A 189 -25.59 5.60 11.56
CA SER A 189 -24.87 4.34 11.71
C SER A 189 -23.79 4.20 10.64
N GLY A 190 -22.81 3.31 10.87
CA GLY A 190 -21.76 3.00 9.90
C GLY A 190 -20.64 4.05 9.81
N GLU A 191 -19.97 4.10 8.67
CA GLU A 191 -18.77 4.91 8.43
C GLU A 191 -19.06 6.43 8.53
N ILE A 192 -18.13 7.17 9.18
CA ILE A 192 -18.27 8.61 9.38
C ILE A 192 -17.65 9.41 8.22
N PHE A 193 -16.61 8.86 7.60
CA PHE A 193 -15.83 9.50 6.55
C PHE A 193 -16.19 8.97 5.14
N ILE A 194 -17.47 8.92 4.83
CA ILE A 194 -17.97 8.54 3.49
C ILE A 194 -17.78 9.71 2.50
#